data_10f900e1889fb4e2a188a842f3407aff
#
_entry.id   10f900e1889fb4e2a188a842f3407aff
#
_cell.length_a   1.000
_cell.length_b   1.000
_cell.length_c   1.000
_cell.angle_alpha   90.00
_cell.angle_beta   90.00
_cell.angle_gamma   90.00
#
_symmetry.space_group_name_H-M   'P 1'
#
loop_
_entity.id
_entity.type
_entity.pdbx_description
1 polymer ?
#
loop_
_entity_poly.entity_id
_entity_poly.type
_entity_poly.pdbx_seq_one_letter_code
_entity_poly.pdbx_strand_id
1 'polypeptide(L)'
;MPPATPSVHRFEVHPAEPDDPRGAQALALARSAGPGVRSVRVARVYLIEGELGQDQLDTIADRLLTDPVAERCVSGAGDPDERAVVEVHPLPGVMDPAAASVRDAVRDLVGQNTEVSTGWRYEFEGIDHAEARRRVEAVFANSAVHAVHDGAFCPDELPRGRSYEFSRTHVPLRELEDAELERLSRDAHLFLSLDEMRAIRDEYRRLGREPTDIELETLAQTWSEHCVHKTLKSRIRYTEHPAPSASEGISSIDWNNRPGHTLNPDGSVTIDNLLKSTVAAATHELIADGLDWTLSVFVDNAGIIRFDDDHAVCVKVETHNHPSAIEPYGGAATGIGGCIRDVIGTGLAAKPIASTDVFCVANPDAIAPAGCLPPRRILTNVVAGVRDYGNRMGIPTVNGAVWFDDRYVGNPLVFCGSIGLMPAHMTHGDAEPGDLIVALGGRTGRDGIHGATFSSTELTDTHADEFSHAVQIGNAIEEKRVLDAILRARDYVPDGAQGTRHKAQDSECRMPNAECLFRAITDCGAGGFSSAVGEMGEKIGAEVHLERAPLKYAGLSYTEIWISEAQERMVLAVPPDNLGALRQICDEEHVELAVLGTFGTLERELILNYDGAEVGRLPMAFLHDGIPTPER
;
A
#
# COMPACT_ATOMS: atom_id res chain seq x y z
N MET A 1 4.25 26.36 37.05
CA MET A 1 4.93 26.84 35.82
C MET A 1 4.04 26.44 34.67
N PRO A 2 3.81 27.28 33.64
CA PRO A 2 3.19 26.80 32.44
C PRO A 2 4.06 25.65 31.89
N PRO A 3 3.47 24.61 31.23
CA PRO A 3 4.28 23.58 30.60
C PRO A 3 5.24 24.25 29.61
N ALA A 4 6.49 23.83 29.60
CA ALA A 4 7.47 24.30 28.65
C ALA A 4 6.94 23.97 27.24
N THR A 5 7.00 24.91 26.33
CA THR A 5 6.62 24.67 24.95
C THR A 5 7.62 23.67 24.38
N PRO A 6 7.19 22.55 23.76
CA PRO A 6 8.14 21.61 23.17
C PRO A 6 8.98 22.35 22.14
N SER A 7 10.28 22.11 22.14
CA SER A 7 11.23 22.73 21.20
C SER A 7 11.73 21.71 20.20
N VAL A 8 11.98 22.18 18.96
CA VAL A 8 12.60 21.33 17.92
C VAL A 8 14.11 21.36 18.09
N HIS A 9 14.68 20.19 18.35
CA HIS A 9 16.14 19.97 18.42
C HIS A 9 16.62 19.43 17.09
N ARG A 10 17.61 20.10 16.52
CA ARG A 10 18.19 19.74 15.24
C ARG A 10 19.54 19.04 15.44
N PHE A 11 19.75 17.94 14.71
CA PHE A 11 21.02 17.22 14.62
C PHE A 11 21.39 16.99 13.15
N GLU A 12 22.67 17.17 12.85
CA GLU A 12 23.25 16.82 11.56
C GLU A 12 24.30 15.72 11.75
N VAL A 13 24.14 14.62 11.03
CA VAL A 13 25.07 13.49 11.08
C VAL A 13 25.88 13.46 9.80
N HIS A 14 27.11 13.90 9.91
CA HIS A 14 28.08 14.00 8.83
C HIS A 14 29.00 12.78 8.83
N PRO A 15 29.58 12.40 7.67
CA PRO A 15 30.71 11.48 7.62
C PRO A 15 31.89 12.00 8.45
N ALA A 16 32.61 11.10 9.14
CA ALA A 16 33.82 11.44 9.87
C ALA A 16 34.97 11.86 8.92
N GLU A 17 35.07 11.17 7.77
CA GLU A 17 36.10 11.39 6.77
C GLU A 17 35.54 12.09 5.52
N PRO A 18 36.37 12.92 4.82
CA PRO A 18 35.95 13.61 3.60
C PRO A 18 35.59 12.68 2.42
N ASP A 19 36.25 11.52 2.34
CA ASP A 19 36.10 10.54 1.26
C ASP A 19 34.95 9.54 1.58
N ASP A 20 33.75 10.08 1.76
CA ASP A 20 32.56 9.28 2.02
C ASP A 20 31.91 8.79 0.72
N PRO A 21 31.52 7.50 0.64
CA PRO A 21 30.81 6.94 -0.51
C PRO A 21 29.51 7.68 -0.87
N ARG A 22 28.79 8.22 0.11
CA ARG A 22 27.57 9.02 -0.11
C ARG A 22 27.86 10.31 -0.87
N GLY A 23 28.93 11.02 -0.46
CA GLY A 23 29.40 12.23 -1.15
C GLY A 23 29.87 11.94 -2.58
N ALA A 24 30.60 10.85 -2.79
CA ALA A 24 31.03 10.41 -4.12
C ALA A 24 29.84 10.06 -5.03
N GLN A 25 28.85 9.34 -4.53
CA GLN A 25 27.63 9.01 -5.26
C GLN A 25 26.82 10.27 -5.59
N ALA A 26 26.65 11.17 -4.62
CA ALA A 26 25.93 12.43 -4.82
C ALA A 26 26.65 13.32 -5.87
N LEU A 27 27.98 13.35 -5.85
CA LEU A 27 28.77 14.06 -6.86
C LEU A 27 28.55 13.50 -8.27
N ALA A 28 28.52 12.17 -8.41
CA ALA A 28 28.27 11.52 -9.70
C ALA A 28 26.87 11.86 -10.22
N LEU A 29 25.86 11.81 -9.37
CA LEU A 29 24.48 12.20 -9.70
C LEU A 29 24.37 13.69 -10.05
N ALA A 30 24.94 14.57 -9.24
CA ALA A 30 24.92 16.01 -9.51
C ALA A 30 25.59 16.36 -10.86
N ARG A 31 26.67 15.67 -11.22
CA ARG A 31 27.35 15.84 -12.51
C ARG A 31 26.56 15.31 -13.70
N SER A 32 25.74 14.31 -13.52
CA SER A 32 24.86 13.82 -14.59
C SER A 32 23.82 14.88 -15.02
N ALA A 33 23.44 15.77 -14.11
CA ALA A 33 22.55 16.89 -14.40
C ALA A 33 23.27 18.13 -14.94
N GLY A 34 24.62 18.12 -15.08
CA GLY A 34 25.43 19.15 -15.72
C GLY A 34 26.81 19.37 -15.08
N PRO A 35 27.68 20.14 -15.72
CA PRO A 35 29.05 20.40 -15.25
C PRO A 35 29.10 21.41 -14.09
N GLY A 36 30.31 21.61 -13.51
CA GLY A 36 30.61 22.69 -12.58
C GLY A 36 30.77 22.25 -11.11
N VAL A 37 30.13 21.16 -10.68
CA VAL A 37 30.25 20.65 -9.32
C VAL A 37 31.63 20.02 -9.08
N ARG A 38 32.36 20.56 -8.11
CA ARG A 38 33.68 20.04 -7.72
C ARG A 38 33.56 18.91 -6.70
N SER A 39 32.82 19.14 -5.63
CA SER A 39 32.55 18.16 -4.59
C SER A 39 31.16 18.33 -4.02
N VAL A 40 30.61 17.26 -3.41
CA VAL A 40 29.36 17.26 -2.65
C VAL A 40 29.62 16.59 -1.31
N ARG A 41 29.25 17.25 -0.21
CA ARG A 41 29.13 16.62 1.10
C ARG A 41 27.66 16.31 1.36
N VAL A 42 27.38 15.18 2.00
CA VAL A 42 26.03 14.74 2.32
C VAL A 42 25.94 14.47 3.82
N ALA A 43 24.93 15.06 4.48
CA ALA A 43 24.63 14.77 5.87
C ALA A 43 23.17 14.34 6.02
N ARG A 44 22.90 13.50 7.02
CA ARG A 44 21.53 13.23 7.46
C ARG A 44 21.11 14.30 8.46
N VAL A 45 19.87 14.76 8.37
CA VAL A 45 19.28 15.73 9.27
C VAL A 45 18.21 15.04 10.10
N TYR A 46 18.20 15.27 11.41
CA TYR A 46 17.16 14.83 12.31
C TYR A 46 16.60 16.04 13.05
N LEU A 47 15.27 16.19 13.02
CA LEU A 47 14.53 17.20 13.76
C LEU A 47 13.68 16.46 14.81
N ILE A 48 13.94 16.69 16.07
CA ILE A 48 13.30 16.00 17.20
C ILE A 48 12.57 17.04 18.05
N GLU A 49 11.23 16.99 18.05
CA GLU A 49 10.38 17.87 18.84
C GLU A 49 9.99 17.19 20.16
N GLY A 50 10.33 17.81 21.28
CA GLY A 50 10.01 17.28 22.59
C GLY A 50 10.62 18.09 23.73
N GLU A 51 10.22 17.77 24.96
CA GLU A 51 10.80 18.32 26.19
C GLU A 51 12.02 17.46 26.61
N LEU A 52 13.18 17.73 26.02
CA LEU A 52 14.42 16.98 26.22
C LEU A 52 15.46 17.84 26.95
N GLY A 53 16.04 17.29 28.01
CA GLY A 53 17.19 17.89 28.69
C GLY A 53 18.50 17.65 27.95
N GLN A 54 19.54 18.45 28.23
CA GLN A 54 20.83 18.37 27.53
C GLN A 54 21.46 16.97 27.60
N ASP A 55 21.41 16.31 28.76
CA ASP A 55 21.96 14.94 28.94
C ASP A 55 21.22 13.90 28.04
N GLN A 56 19.91 14.10 27.81
CA GLN A 56 19.12 13.25 26.93
C GLN A 56 19.49 13.52 25.45
N LEU A 57 19.64 14.80 25.09
CA LEU A 57 20.08 15.19 23.74
C LEU A 57 21.46 14.64 23.41
N ASP A 58 22.41 14.72 24.34
CA ASP A 58 23.76 14.16 24.17
C ASP A 58 23.70 12.63 24.04
N THR A 59 22.84 11.97 24.85
CA THR A 59 22.62 10.51 24.77
C THR A 59 22.04 10.10 23.40
N ILE A 60 21.06 10.83 22.89
CA ILE A 60 20.45 10.59 21.58
C ILE A 60 21.51 10.77 20.48
N ALA A 61 22.26 11.87 20.51
CA ALA A 61 23.29 12.14 19.52
C ALA A 61 24.35 11.04 19.46
N ASP A 62 24.91 10.67 20.62
CA ASP A 62 26.09 9.81 20.69
C ASP A 62 25.77 8.33 20.58
N ARG A 63 24.57 7.88 21.09
CA ARG A 63 24.25 6.46 21.19
C ARG A 63 23.23 5.98 20.17
N LEU A 64 22.45 6.90 19.55
CA LEU A 64 21.41 6.55 18.61
C LEU A 64 21.68 7.06 17.20
N LEU A 65 22.02 8.34 17.04
CA LEU A 65 22.07 8.95 15.71
C LEU A 65 23.42 8.77 15.02
N THR A 66 24.49 8.55 15.75
CA THR A 66 25.87 8.59 15.25
C THR A 66 26.56 7.23 15.35
N ASP A 67 27.14 6.78 14.26
CA ASP A 67 28.16 5.72 14.29
C ASP A 67 29.50 6.36 14.72
N PRO A 68 30.03 6.02 15.92
CA PRO A 68 31.23 6.69 16.46
C PRO A 68 32.50 6.43 15.63
N VAL A 69 32.49 5.44 14.72
CA VAL A 69 33.64 5.11 13.85
C VAL A 69 33.58 5.88 12.53
N ALA A 70 32.39 5.96 11.93
CA ALA A 70 32.21 6.45 10.58
C ALA A 70 31.59 7.85 10.50
N GLU A 71 31.04 8.36 11.62
CA GLU A 71 30.21 9.56 11.60
C GLU A 71 30.53 10.52 12.76
N ARG A 72 30.13 11.77 12.60
CA ARG A 72 30.13 12.80 13.64
C ARG A 72 28.79 13.52 13.67
N CYS A 73 28.29 13.83 14.85
CA CYS A 73 27.07 14.59 15.03
C CYS A 73 27.37 16.07 15.33
N VAL A 74 26.57 16.95 14.75
CA VAL A 74 26.58 18.39 15.03
C VAL A 74 25.18 18.75 15.55
N SER A 75 25.10 19.34 16.74
CA SER A 75 23.86 19.89 17.28
C SER A 75 23.62 21.28 16.66
N GLY A 76 22.43 21.50 16.12
CA GLY A 76 22.11 22.70 15.36
C GLY A 76 22.49 22.61 13.89
N ALA A 77 22.60 23.76 13.22
CA ALA A 77 23.03 23.86 11.84
C ALA A 77 24.55 23.97 11.76
N GLY A 78 25.17 23.04 11.05
CA GLY A 78 26.62 23.07 10.79
C GLY A 78 27.02 24.21 9.85
N ASP A 79 28.28 24.71 10.02
CA ASP A 79 28.84 25.71 9.13
C ASP A 79 29.17 25.09 7.76
N PRO A 80 28.63 25.59 6.66
CA PRO A 80 28.86 25.02 5.31
C PRO A 80 30.21 25.40 4.66
N ASP A 81 31.09 26.17 5.29
CA ASP A 81 32.41 26.59 4.73
C ASP A 81 32.29 27.21 3.30
N GLU A 82 31.43 28.16 3.06
CA GLU A 82 31.18 28.82 1.76
C GLU A 82 30.54 27.88 0.68
N ARG A 83 30.06 26.71 1.04
CA ARG A 83 29.33 25.80 0.14
C ARG A 83 27.90 26.22 -0.05
N ALA A 84 27.35 25.95 -1.23
CA ALA A 84 25.91 26.09 -1.45
C ALA A 84 25.16 24.93 -0.78
N VAL A 85 24.27 25.25 0.16
CA VAL A 85 23.50 24.27 0.95
C VAL A 85 22.08 24.18 0.45
N VAL A 86 21.62 22.97 0.23
CA VAL A 86 20.21 22.66 -0.05
C VAL A 86 19.80 21.45 0.78
N GLU A 87 18.63 21.54 1.41
CA GLU A 87 18.05 20.44 2.18
C GLU A 87 16.80 19.88 1.54
N VAL A 88 16.63 18.58 1.68
CA VAL A 88 15.47 17.82 1.20
C VAL A 88 14.82 17.11 2.37
N HIS A 89 13.56 17.43 2.64
CA HIS A 89 12.77 16.83 3.71
C HIS A 89 11.48 16.23 3.14
N PRO A 90 10.92 15.16 3.75
CA PRO A 90 9.59 14.68 3.39
C PRO A 90 8.54 15.79 3.55
N LEU A 91 7.56 15.81 2.66
CA LEU A 91 6.38 16.67 2.81
C LEU A 91 5.57 16.27 4.04
N PRO A 92 4.84 17.20 4.68
CA PRO A 92 3.93 16.86 5.77
C PRO A 92 2.91 15.81 5.33
N GLY A 93 2.81 14.73 6.10
CA GLY A 93 1.92 13.62 5.81
C GLY A 93 2.52 12.48 4.97
N VAL A 94 3.68 12.70 4.36
CA VAL A 94 4.45 11.62 3.73
C VAL A 94 5.09 10.75 4.81
N MET A 95 5.02 9.43 4.65
CA MET A 95 5.64 8.48 5.56
C MET A 95 7.16 8.67 5.58
N ASP A 96 7.71 8.79 6.79
CA ASP A 96 9.15 8.83 7.05
C ASP A 96 9.54 7.63 7.95
N PRO A 97 9.93 6.48 7.35
CA PRO A 97 10.28 5.28 8.10
C PRO A 97 11.48 5.47 9.02
N ALA A 98 12.42 6.35 8.63
CA ALA A 98 13.58 6.65 9.46
C ALA A 98 13.16 7.44 10.71
N ALA A 99 12.30 8.43 10.56
CA ALA A 99 11.73 9.17 11.68
C ALA A 99 10.94 8.27 12.64
N ALA A 100 10.14 7.35 12.12
CA ALA A 100 9.41 6.39 12.93
C ALA A 100 10.36 5.52 13.78
N SER A 101 11.42 4.98 13.17
CA SER A 101 12.43 4.19 13.88
C SER A 101 13.18 4.99 14.95
N VAL A 102 13.53 6.24 14.64
CA VAL A 102 14.22 7.13 15.60
C VAL A 102 13.30 7.49 16.76
N ARG A 103 12.02 7.80 16.50
CA ARG A 103 11.03 8.08 17.55
C ARG A 103 10.89 6.92 18.54
N ASP A 104 10.75 5.70 18.02
CA ASP A 104 10.65 4.50 18.86
C ASP A 104 11.94 4.30 19.68
N ALA A 105 13.10 4.44 19.06
CA ALA A 105 14.38 4.30 19.73
C ALA A 105 14.64 5.41 20.78
N VAL A 106 14.20 6.66 20.55
CA VAL A 106 14.26 7.74 21.54
C VAL A 106 13.40 7.41 22.75
N ARG A 107 12.16 6.94 22.54
CA ARG A 107 11.28 6.52 23.63
C ARG A 107 11.93 5.42 24.47
N ASP A 108 12.53 4.41 23.84
CA ASP A 108 13.15 3.29 24.54
C ASP A 108 14.46 3.69 25.24
N LEU A 109 15.22 4.63 24.68
CA LEU A 109 16.52 5.04 25.20
C LEU A 109 16.43 6.05 26.36
N VAL A 110 15.52 7.04 26.26
CA VAL A 110 15.43 8.16 27.21
C VAL A 110 14.06 8.28 27.91
N GLY A 111 13.09 7.40 27.57
CA GLY A 111 11.77 7.34 28.22
C GLY A 111 10.85 8.50 27.88
N GLN A 112 11.09 9.23 26.77
CA GLN A 112 10.31 10.38 26.35
C GLN A 112 9.61 10.13 25.01
N ASN A 113 8.35 10.55 24.93
CA ASN A 113 7.64 10.60 23.66
C ASN A 113 8.03 11.88 22.91
N THR A 114 8.45 11.72 21.67
CA THR A 114 8.89 12.82 20.79
C THR A 114 8.25 12.68 19.42
N GLU A 115 8.15 13.78 18.69
CA GLU A 115 7.92 13.75 17.26
C GLU A 115 9.25 13.91 16.52
N VAL A 116 9.40 13.21 15.41
CA VAL A 116 10.65 13.19 14.64
C VAL A 116 10.35 13.42 13.17
N SER A 117 11.20 14.17 12.50
CA SER A 117 11.27 14.29 11.04
C SER A 117 12.72 14.15 10.61
N THR A 118 12.96 13.56 9.43
CA THR A 118 14.33 13.43 8.91
C THR A 118 14.50 14.22 7.61
N GLY A 119 15.74 14.34 7.17
CA GLY A 119 16.07 14.99 5.91
C GLY A 119 17.50 14.70 5.47
N TRP A 120 17.81 15.18 4.29
CA TRP A 120 19.14 15.12 3.70
C TRP A 120 19.65 16.52 3.44
N ARG A 121 20.88 16.80 3.85
CA ARG A 121 21.60 18.04 3.57
C ARG A 121 22.67 17.77 2.54
N TYR A 122 22.66 18.57 1.47
CA TYR A 122 23.64 18.54 0.38
C TYR A 122 24.42 19.85 0.36
N GLU A 123 25.73 19.77 0.42
CA GLU A 123 26.63 20.92 0.39
C GLU A 123 27.50 20.86 -0.86
N PHE A 124 27.26 21.78 -1.78
CA PHE A 124 27.93 21.82 -3.09
C PHE A 124 29.08 22.79 -3.12
N GLU A 125 30.20 22.36 -3.68
CA GLU A 125 31.33 23.21 -4.00
C GLU A 125 31.45 23.40 -5.52
N GLY A 126 31.65 24.65 -5.96
CA GLY A 126 31.90 25.00 -7.35
C GLY A 126 30.70 25.53 -8.11
N ILE A 127 29.50 25.54 -7.50
CA ILE A 127 28.28 26.11 -8.04
C ILE A 127 27.62 27.02 -7.00
N ASP A 128 26.78 27.94 -7.43
CA ASP A 128 26.01 28.82 -6.56
C ASP A 128 24.72 28.13 -6.02
N HIS A 129 24.04 28.79 -5.09
CA HIS A 129 22.81 28.26 -4.47
C HIS A 129 21.69 27.98 -5.48
N ALA A 130 21.49 28.84 -6.46
CA ALA A 130 20.43 28.66 -7.45
C ALA A 130 20.70 27.44 -8.33
N GLU A 131 21.96 27.22 -8.72
CA GLU A 131 22.35 26.03 -9.45
C GLU A 131 22.31 24.78 -8.58
N ALA A 132 22.72 24.85 -7.30
CA ALA A 132 22.64 23.76 -6.35
C ALA A 132 21.19 23.30 -6.18
N ARG A 133 20.23 24.24 -6.00
CA ARG A 133 18.80 23.96 -5.93
C ARG A 133 18.31 23.24 -7.17
N ARG A 134 18.62 23.73 -8.38
CA ARG A 134 18.23 23.06 -9.63
C ARG A 134 18.77 21.63 -9.72
N ARG A 135 20.03 21.39 -9.24
CA ARG A 135 20.58 20.03 -9.19
C ARG A 135 19.82 19.13 -8.25
N VAL A 136 19.49 19.63 -7.06
CA VAL A 136 18.74 18.86 -6.06
C VAL A 136 17.36 18.51 -6.59
N GLU A 137 16.62 19.45 -7.14
CA GLU A 137 15.30 19.20 -7.75
C GLU A 137 15.38 18.22 -8.92
N ALA A 138 16.44 18.23 -9.70
CA ALA A 138 16.60 17.33 -10.85
C ALA A 138 16.90 15.86 -10.46
N VAL A 139 17.75 15.63 -9.42
CA VAL A 139 18.28 14.27 -9.17
C VAL A 139 18.16 13.77 -7.73
N PHE A 140 17.90 14.61 -6.73
CA PHE A 140 17.83 14.21 -5.32
C PHE A 140 16.45 14.37 -4.71
N ALA A 141 15.64 15.30 -5.19
CA ALA A 141 14.28 15.52 -4.70
C ALA A 141 13.23 15.05 -5.71
N ASN A 142 12.04 14.79 -5.20
CA ASN A 142 10.84 14.57 -5.98
C ASN A 142 9.74 15.43 -5.36
N SER A 143 9.19 16.38 -6.11
CA SER A 143 8.18 17.32 -5.62
C SER A 143 6.91 16.65 -5.11
N ALA A 144 6.62 15.44 -5.55
CA ALA A 144 5.48 14.66 -5.07
C ALA A 144 5.60 14.27 -3.58
N VAL A 145 6.81 14.10 -3.07
CA VAL A 145 7.05 13.59 -1.70
C VAL A 145 8.04 14.42 -0.89
N HIS A 146 8.74 15.40 -1.49
CA HIS A 146 9.80 16.15 -0.84
C HIS A 146 9.60 17.66 -0.92
N ALA A 147 9.89 18.35 0.18
CA ALA A 147 10.13 19.78 0.25
C ALA A 147 11.65 20.07 0.09
N VAL A 148 11.99 21.09 -0.71
CA VAL A 148 13.38 21.54 -0.92
C VAL A 148 13.55 22.91 -0.28
N HIS A 149 14.54 23.01 0.60
CA HIS A 149 14.87 24.21 1.36
C HIS A 149 16.24 24.77 0.98
N ASP A 150 16.32 26.07 0.79
CA ASP A 150 17.58 26.78 0.60
C ASP A 150 18.23 27.02 1.99
N GLY A 151 19.35 26.35 2.24
CA GLY A 151 20.02 26.37 3.53
C GLY A 151 19.45 25.40 4.54
N ALA A 152 19.75 25.58 5.82
CA ALA A 152 19.32 24.72 6.90
C ALA A 152 17.85 24.96 7.26
N PHE A 153 17.04 23.92 7.26
CA PHE A 153 15.65 23.96 7.68
C PHE A 153 15.56 23.82 9.21
N CYS A 154 15.20 24.92 9.88
CA CYS A 154 15.09 25.00 11.35
C CYS A 154 13.70 25.52 11.74
N PRO A 155 12.67 24.69 11.73
CA PRO A 155 11.33 25.09 12.13
C PRO A 155 11.21 25.22 13.66
N ASP A 156 10.36 26.12 14.14
CA ASP A 156 10.03 26.25 15.56
C ASP A 156 9.17 25.08 16.06
N GLU A 157 8.32 24.54 15.18
CA GLU A 157 7.45 23.37 15.38
C GLU A 157 7.52 22.47 14.14
N LEU A 158 7.45 21.16 14.32
CA LEU A 158 7.36 20.26 13.18
C LEU A 158 6.03 20.46 12.44
N PRO A 159 6.04 20.42 11.08
CA PRO A 159 4.83 20.60 10.31
C PRO A 159 3.77 19.56 10.69
N ARG A 160 2.62 20.03 11.15
CA ARG A 160 1.47 19.20 11.53
C ARG A 160 0.34 19.35 10.53
N GLY A 161 -0.48 18.32 10.38
CA GLY A 161 -1.72 18.40 9.63
C GLY A 161 -2.71 19.38 10.26
N ARG A 162 -3.66 19.88 9.46
CA ARG A 162 -4.75 20.71 9.98
C ARG A 162 -5.71 19.86 10.81
N SER A 163 -6.32 20.43 11.87
CA SER A 163 -7.40 19.76 12.60
C SER A 163 -8.61 19.55 11.69
N TYR A 164 -9.23 18.38 11.76
CA TYR A 164 -10.49 18.10 11.08
C TYR A 164 -11.67 18.46 12.00
N GLU A 165 -12.64 19.19 11.44
CA GLU A 165 -13.92 19.45 12.11
C GLU A 165 -14.97 18.53 11.47
N PHE A 166 -15.58 17.67 12.26
CA PHE A 166 -16.55 16.69 11.78
C PHE A 166 -17.78 17.39 11.18
N SER A 167 -18.09 17.04 9.94
CA SER A 167 -19.32 17.43 9.27
C SER A 167 -19.75 16.31 8.33
N ARG A 168 -20.91 15.71 8.59
CA ARG A 168 -21.49 14.70 7.70
C ARG A 168 -22.00 15.37 6.44
N THR A 169 -21.51 14.93 5.29
CA THR A 169 -21.85 15.47 3.98
C THR A 169 -22.82 14.57 3.25
N HIS A 170 -23.95 15.13 2.80
CA HIS A 170 -24.89 14.46 1.89
C HIS A 170 -24.67 15.00 0.47
N VAL A 171 -24.59 14.10 -0.50
CA VAL A 171 -24.37 14.46 -1.89
C VAL A 171 -25.71 14.41 -2.64
N PRO A 172 -26.25 15.53 -3.14
CA PRO A 172 -27.49 15.55 -3.89
C PRO A 172 -27.28 14.85 -5.24
N LEU A 173 -27.80 13.62 -5.38
CA LEU A 173 -27.59 12.76 -6.53
C LEU A 173 -28.89 12.39 -7.22
N ARG A 174 -29.98 12.24 -6.47
CA ARG A 174 -31.21 11.61 -6.92
C ARG A 174 -31.90 12.31 -8.09
N GLU A 175 -31.78 13.61 -8.18
CA GLU A 175 -32.42 14.43 -9.21
C GLU A 175 -31.47 14.86 -10.33
N LEU A 176 -30.19 14.40 -10.31
CA LEU A 176 -29.20 14.76 -11.32
C LEU A 176 -29.50 14.08 -12.66
N GLU A 177 -29.35 14.85 -13.73
CA GLU A 177 -29.37 14.35 -15.09
C GLU A 177 -28.01 13.75 -15.48
N ASP A 178 -27.96 12.97 -16.55
CA ASP A 178 -26.79 12.20 -16.97
C ASP A 178 -25.49 13.03 -17.05
N ALA A 179 -25.54 14.22 -17.66
CA ALA A 179 -24.38 15.09 -17.77
C ALA A 179 -23.87 15.64 -16.43
N GLU A 180 -24.76 15.73 -15.44
CA GLU A 180 -24.42 16.16 -14.09
C GLU A 180 -23.83 14.99 -13.29
N LEU A 181 -24.32 13.76 -13.52
CA LEU A 181 -23.74 12.54 -12.96
C LEU A 181 -22.30 12.32 -13.44
N GLU A 182 -22.03 12.46 -14.75
CA GLU A 182 -20.68 12.37 -15.29
C GLU A 182 -19.75 13.43 -14.73
N ARG A 183 -20.25 14.65 -14.56
CA ARG A 183 -19.48 15.73 -13.95
C ARG A 183 -19.18 15.44 -12.47
N LEU A 184 -20.18 14.99 -11.70
CA LEU A 184 -20.00 14.62 -10.29
C LEU A 184 -18.94 13.53 -10.14
N SER A 185 -19.02 12.45 -10.94
CA SER A 185 -18.05 11.37 -10.90
C SER A 185 -16.63 11.85 -11.16
N ARG A 186 -16.45 12.73 -12.15
CA ARG A 186 -15.13 13.29 -12.49
C ARG A 186 -14.62 14.25 -11.43
N ASP A 187 -15.45 15.24 -11.01
CA ASP A 187 -15.04 16.31 -10.11
C ASP A 187 -14.77 15.79 -8.69
N ALA A 188 -15.43 14.70 -8.30
CA ALA A 188 -15.22 14.01 -7.01
C ALA A 188 -14.21 12.84 -7.11
N HIS A 189 -13.52 12.65 -8.25
CA HIS A 189 -12.54 11.56 -8.47
C HIS A 189 -13.08 10.15 -8.19
N LEU A 190 -14.38 9.91 -8.41
CA LEU A 190 -14.98 8.60 -8.21
C LEU A 190 -14.63 7.62 -9.34
N PHE A 191 -14.34 8.12 -10.54
CA PHE A 191 -14.02 7.33 -11.75
C PHE A 191 -15.08 6.27 -12.10
N LEU A 192 -16.32 6.53 -11.73
CA LEU A 192 -17.47 5.70 -12.08
C LEU A 192 -18.01 6.09 -13.46
N SER A 193 -18.39 5.09 -14.25
CA SER A 193 -19.05 5.29 -15.54
C SER A 193 -20.48 5.85 -15.37
N LEU A 194 -21.05 6.38 -16.44
CA LEU A 194 -22.43 6.89 -16.41
C LEU A 194 -23.43 5.82 -15.99
N ASP A 195 -23.28 4.57 -16.45
CA ASP A 195 -24.21 3.49 -16.10
C ASP A 195 -24.09 3.09 -14.62
N GLU A 196 -22.88 3.12 -14.06
CA GLU A 196 -22.66 2.91 -12.63
C GLU A 196 -23.27 4.06 -11.81
N MET A 197 -23.09 5.30 -12.21
CA MET A 197 -23.69 6.47 -11.57
C MET A 197 -25.22 6.44 -11.65
N ARG A 198 -25.81 5.95 -12.76
CA ARG A 198 -27.26 5.73 -12.88
C ARG A 198 -27.75 4.64 -11.93
N ALA A 199 -27.01 3.51 -11.82
CA ALA A 199 -27.36 2.44 -10.89
C ALA A 199 -27.36 2.95 -9.43
N ILE A 200 -26.37 3.75 -9.04
CA ILE A 200 -26.31 4.38 -7.72
C ILE A 200 -27.48 5.34 -7.53
N ARG A 201 -27.74 6.24 -8.48
CA ARG A 201 -28.88 7.17 -8.42
C ARG A 201 -30.20 6.43 -8.22
N ASP A 202 -30.43 5.38 -8.99
CA ASP A 202 -31.69 4.63 -8.94
C ASP A 202 -31.84 3.87 -7.61
N GLU A 203 -30.76 3.36 -7.03
CA GLU A 203 -30.78 2.77 -5.69
C GLU A 203 -31.12 3.80 -4.61
N TYR A 204 -30.51 5.00 -4.65
CA TYR A 204 -30.82 6.05 -3.66
C TYR A 204 -32.21 6.67 -3.86
N ARG A 205 -32.75 6.65 -5.09
CA ARG A 205 -34.19 6.92 -5.33
C ARG A 205 -35.08 5.87 -4.66
N ARG A 206 -34.71 4.60 -4.75
CA ARG A 206 -35.42 3.49 -4.09
C ARG A 206 -35.37 3.61 -2.56
N LEU A 207 -34.21 3.99 -2.02
CA LEU A 207 -33.99 4.21 -0.58
C LEU A 207 -34.68 5.48 -0.07
N GLY A 208 -35.05 6.41 -0.94
CA GLY A 208 -35.74 7.66 -0.58
C GLY A 208 -34.88 8.70 0.13
N ARG A 209 -33.54 8.56 0.08
CA ARG A 209 -32.56 9.46 0.71
C ARG A 209 -31.39 9.77 -0.21
N GLU A 210 -30.67 10.85 0.06
CA GLU A 210 -29.40 11.12 -0.60
C GLU A 210 -28.27 10.24 0.00
N PRO A 211 -27.26 9.88 -0.79
CA PRO A 211 -26.04 9.24 -0.26
C PRO A 211 -25.23 10.22 0.58
N THR A 212 -24.46 9.68 1.49
CA THR A 212 -23.34 10.41 2.09
C THR A 212 -22.09 10.31 1.18
N ASP A 213 -21.13 11.20 1.41
CA ASP A 213 -19.84 11.17 0.71
C ASP A 213 -19.10 9.84 0.89
N ILE A 214 -19.04 9.31 2.12
CA ILE A 214 -18.39 8.02 2.40
C ILE A 214 -19.11 6.84 1.74
N GLU A 215 -20.41 6.89 1.55
CA GLU A 215 -21.15 5.85 0.82
C GLU A 215 -20.79 5.84 -0.66
N LEU A 216 -20.67 7.02 -1.28
CA LEU A 216 -20.23 7.13 -2.67
C LEU A 216 -18.77 6.68 -2.84
N GLU A 217 -17.89 7.08 -1.93
CA GLU A 217 -16.50 6.63 -1.92
C GLU A 217 -16.40 5.12 -1.74
N THR A 218 -17.16 4.52 -0.81
CA THR A 218 -17.21 3.06 -0.62
C THR A 218 -17.59 2.34 -1.91
N LEU A 219 -18.62 2.83 -2.61
CA LEU A 219 -19.05 2.27 -3.89
C LEU A 219 -17.97 2.47 -4.97
N ALA A 220 -17.36 3.65 -5.04
CA ALA A 220 -16.31 3.95 -6.02
C ALA A 220 -15.08 3.05 -5.84
N GLN A 221 -14.63 2.84 -4.61
CA GLN A 221 -13.52 1.94 -4.30
C GLN A 221 -13.87 0.49 -4.65
N THR A 222 -15.00 -0.03 -4.12
CA THR A 222 -15.44 -1.40 -4.37
C THR A 222 -15.69 -1.66 -5.87
N TRP A 223 -16.28 -0.70 -6.60
CA TRP A 223 -16.57 -0.81 -8.04
C TRP A 223 -15.42 -0.32 -8.92
N SER A 224 -14.22 -0.13 -8.39
CA SER A 224 -13.05 0.24 -9.19
C SER A 224 -12.63 -0.88 -10.15
N GLU A 225 -11.93 -0.54 -11.23
CA GLU A 225 -11.32 -1.57 -12.11
C GLU A 225 -10.35 -2.46 -11.32
N HIS A 226 -9.68 -1.88 -10.32
CA HIS A 226 -8.74 -2.58 -9.47
C HIS A 226 -9.41 -3.68 -8.62
N CYS A 227 -10.49 -3.33 -7.89
CA CYS A 227 -11.14 -4.28 -6.96
C CYS A 227 -12.06 -5.28 -7.67
N VAL A 228 -12.82 -4.86 -8.69
CA VAL A 228 -13.82 -5.72 -9.35
C VAL A 228 -13.31 -6.36 -10.62
N HIS A 229 -12.21 -5.85 -11.21
CA HIS A 229 -11.74 -6.28 -12.53
C HIS A 229 -12.83 -6.14 -13.62
N LYS A 230 -13.42 -4.95 -13.74
CA LYS A 230 -14.57 -4.66 -14.62
C LYS A 230 -14.36 -5.17 -16.05
N THR A 231 -13.17 -4.94 -16.61
CA THR A 231 -12.83 -5.38 -17.98
C THR A 231 -12.88 -6.90 -18.11
N LEU A 232 -12.31 -7.62 -17.15
CA LEU A 232 -12.29 -9.09 -17.15
C LEU A 232 -13.66 -9.70 -16.83
N LYS A 233 -14.51 -8.99 -16.10
CA LYS A 233 -15.87 -9.41 -15.78
C LYS A 233 -16.92 -8.92 -16.77
N SER A 234 -16.53 -8.09 -17.75
CA SER A 234 -17.46 -7.52 -18.73
C SER A 234 -18.00 -8.57 -19.72
N ARG A 235 -19.10 -8.20 -20.37
CA ARG A 235 -19.64 -8.91 -21.52
C ARG A 235 -18.94 -8.39 -22.78
N ILE A 236 -18.20 -9.27 -23.46
CA ILE A 236 -17.43 -8.93 -24.65
C ILE A 236 -18.19 -9.33 -25.92
N ARG A 237 -18.36 -8.41 -26.85
CA ARG A 237 -18.81 -8.74 -28.21
C ARG A 237 -17.60 -8.85 -29.13
N TYR A 238 -17.19 -10.08 -29.40
CA TYR A 238 -16.04 -10.38 -30.25
C TYR A 238 -16.48 -10.52 -31.71
N THR A 239 -15.83 -9.79 -32.58
CA THR A 239 -16.01 -9.92 -34.04
C THR A 239 -14.65 -10.19 -34.66
N GLU A 240 -14.54 -11.29 -35.40
CA GLU A 240 -13.33 -11.64 -36.09
C GLU A 240 -13.20 -10.81 -37.35
N HIS A 241 -12.15 -10.02 -37.49
CA HIS A 241 -11.74 -9.42 -38.75
C HIS A 241 -10.70 -10.34 -39.38
N PRO A 242 -11.00 -10.97 -40.56
CA PRO A 242 -10.02 -11.83 -41.21
C PRO A 242 -8.80 -10.99 -41.59
N ALA A 243 -7.65 -11.29 -40.92
CA ALA A 243 -6.38 -10.75 -41.39
C ALA A 243 -6.10 -11.29 -42.80
N PRO A 244 -5.54 -10.52 -43.73
CA PRO A 244 -5.33 -10.93 -45.13
C PRO A 244 -4.47 -12.18 -45.32
N SER A 245 -3.85 -12.73 -44.28
CA SER A 245 -2.94 -13.88 -44.32
C SER A 245 -3.30 -15.04 -43.37
N ALA A 246 -4.41 -14.96 -42.62
CA ALA A 246 -4.81 -16.03 -41.66
C ALA A 246 -5.96 -16.86 -42.27
N SER A 247 -5.66 -17.61 -43.32
CA SER A 247 -6.55 -18.71 -43.73
C SER A 247 -6.21 -19.93 -42.89
N GLU A 248 -7.19 -20.49 -42.20
CA GLU A 248 -7.29 -21.85 -41.63
C GLU A 248 -7.33 -22.04 -40.11
N GLY A 249 -7.13 -21.06 -39.24
CA GLY A 249 -6.98 -21.36 -37.80
C GLY A 249 -8.23 -21.26 -36.94
N ILE A 250 -9.18 -20.37 -37.23
CA ILE A 250 -10.23 -19.98 -36.27
C ILE A 250 -11.64 -20.44 -36.70
N SER A 251 -11.87 -20.75 -37.96
CA SER A 251 -13.19 -21.25 -38.46
C SER A 251 -13.59 -22.64 -37.91
N SER A 252 -12.71 -23.29 -37.11
CA SER A 252 -13.00 -24.60 -36.51
C SER A 252 -13.45 -24.53 -35.05
N ILE A 253 -13.61 -23.34 -34.43
CA ILE A 253 -14.02 -23.22 -33.04
C ILE A 253 -15.54 -23.39 -32.92
N ASP A 254 -15.96 -24.38 -32.16
CA ASP A 254 -17.35 -24.52 -31.75
C ASP A 254 -17.66 -23.62 -30.58
N TRP A 255 -18.03 -22.39 -30.88
CA TRP A 255 -18.30 -21.35 -29.87
C TRP A 255 -19.48 -21.71 -28.94
N ASN A 256 -20.47 -22.46 -29.43
CA ASN A 256 -21.65 -22.80 -28.64
C ASN A 256 -21.39 -23.86 -27.57
N ASN A 257 -20.29 -24.60 -27.67
CA ASN A 257 -19.90 -25.60 -26.67
C ASN A 257 -18.91 -25.05 -25.63
N ARG A 258 -18.65 -23.74 -25.64
CA ARG A 258 -17.78 -23.10 -24.66
C ARG A 258 -18.60 -22.42 -23.58
N PRO A 259 -18.21 -22.56 -22.30
CA PRO A 259 -18.90 -21.89 -21.18
C PRO A 259 -18.99 -20.38 -21.41
N GLY A 260 -20.19 -19.80 -21.24
CA GLY A 260 -20.39 -18.36 -21.37
C GLY A 260 -20.23 -17.76 -22.77
N HIS A 261 -20.07 -18.59 -23.81
CA HIS A 261 -19.99 -18.10 -25.19
C HIS A 261 -21.31 -18.33 -25.94
N THR A 262 -21.71 -17.34 -26.75
CA THR A 262 -22.91 -17.42 -27.58
C THR A 262 -22.59 -16.89 -28.97
N LEU A 263 -22.77 -17.72 -29.98
CA LEU A 263 -22.65 -17.29 -31.39
C LEU A 263 -23.91 -16.54 -31.80
N ASN A 264 -23.77 -15.28 -32.16
CA ASN A 264 -24.86 -14.42 -32.60
C ASN A 264 -25.22 -14.65 -34.09
N PRO A 265 -26.46 -14.31 -34.49
CA PRO A 265 -26.90 -14.47 -35.89
C PRO A 265 -26.07 -13.68 -36.95
N ASP A 266 -25.39 -12.62 -36.52
CA ASP A 266 -24.51 -11.79 -37.35
C ASP A 266 -23.07 -12.32 -37.44
N GLY A 267 -22.79 -13.47 -36.85
CA GLY A 267 -21.45 -14.09 -36.82
C GLY A 267 -20.52 -13.56 -35.71
N SER A 268 -20.95 -12.58 -34.93
CA SER A 268 -20.20 -12.17 -33.74
C SER A 268 -20.40 -13.19 -32.62
N VAL A 269 -19.48 -13.20 -31.63
CA VAL A 269 -19.55 -14.04 -30.43
C VAL A 269 -19.70 -13.15 -29.21
N THR A 270 -20.73 -13.40 -28.42
CA THR A 270 -20.85 -12.81 -27.10
C THR A 270 -20.16 -13.69 -26.08
N ILE A 271 -19.23 -13.14 -25.32
CA ILE A 271 -18.52 -13.80 -24.21
C ILE A 271 -18.98 -13.12 -22.92
N ASP A 272 -19.71 -13.86 -22.10
CA ASP A 272 -20.23 -13.36 -20.84
C ASP A 272 -19.19 -13.58 -19.75
N ASN A 273 -18.73 -12.51 -19.08
CA ASN A 273 -17.66 -12.54 -18.08
C ASN A 273 -16.39 -13.21 -18.63
N LEU A 274 -15.54 -12.43 -19.29
CA LEU A 274 -14.34 -12.92 -20.00
C LEU A 274 -13.46 -13.84 -19.13
N LEU A 275 -13.17 -13.44 -17.89
CA LEU A 275 -12.35 -14.26 -16.97
C LEU A 275 -13.02 -15.61 -16.67
N LYS A 276 -14.30 -15.57 -16.31
CA LYS A 276 -15.07 -16.76 -15.89
C LYS A 276 -15.27 -17.75 -17.05
N SER A 277 -15.48 -17.20 -18.26
CA SER A 277 -15.73 -17.99 -19.47
C SER A 277 -14.47 -18.48 -20.19
N THR A 278 -13.30 -18.02 -19.80
CA THR A 278 -12.01 -18.39 -20.42
C THR A 278 -11.06 -19.05 -19.42
N VAL A 279 -10.24 -18.27 -18.71
CA VAL A 279 -9.18 -18.80 -17.83
C VAL A 279 -9.77 -19.63 -16.69
N ALA A 280 -10.80 -19.11 -16.00
CA ALA A 280 -11.43 -19.85 -14.91
C ALA A 280 -12.16 -21.10 -15.41
N ALA A 281 -12.87 -21.03 -16.54
CA ALA A 281 -13.52 -22.19 -17.13
C ALA A 281 -12.52 -23.31 -17.47
N ALA A 282 -11.38 -22.97 -18.10
CA ALA A 282 -10.34 -23.95 -18.41
C ALA A 282 -9.76 -24.59 -17.14
N THR A 283 -9.52 -23.80 -16.10
CA THR A 283 -9.04 -24.31 -14.81
C THR A 283 -10.07 -25.25 -14.15
N HIS A 284 -11.34 -24.87 -14.11
CA HIS A 284 -12.40 -25.71 -13.55
C HIS A 284 -12.63 -27.00 -14.34
N GLU A 285 -12.47 -26.97 -15.68
CA GLU A 285 -12.52 -28.18 -16.51
C GLU A 285 -11.39 -29.16 -16.14
N LEU A 286 -10.14 -28.65 -15.99
CA LEU A 286 -9.00 -29.47 -15.54
C LEU A 286 -9.23 -30.06 -14.15
N ILE A 287 -9.80 -29.30 -13.21
CA ILE A 287 -10.17 -29.78 -11.87
C ILE A 287 -11.23 -30.88 -11.98
N ALA A 288 -12.26 -30.69 -12.79
CA ALA A 288 -13.30 -31.70 -13.02
C ALA A 288 -12.76 -32.97 -13.68
N ASP A 289 -11.74 -32.85 -14.51
CA ASP A 289 -11.02 -33.99 -15.14
C ASP A 289 -10.03 -34.70 -14.20
N GLY A 290 -9.94 -34.27 -12.94
CA GLY A 290 -9.19 -34.97 -11.89
C GLY A 290 -7.87 -34.29 -11.47
N LEU A 291 -7.67 -33.01 -11.80
CA LEU A 291 -6.57 -32.21 -11.26
C LEU A 291 -6.87 -31.90 -9.80
N ASP A 292 -6.14 -32.52 -8.86
CA ASP A 292 -6.45 -32.53 -7.42
C ASP A 292 -5.50 -31.71 -6.54
N TRP A 293 -4.48 -31.10 -7.13
CA TRP A 293 -3.47 -30.34 -6.39
C TRP A 293 -3.81 -28.83 -6.23
N THR A 294 -4.85 -28.31 -6.88
CA THR A 294 -5.36 -26.95 -6.63
C THR A 294 -6.24 -26.93 -5.38
N LEU A 295 -5.95 -26.06 -4.41
CA LEU A 295 -6.68 -25.94 -3.16
C LEU A 295 -7.60 -24.73 -3.12
N SER A 296 -7.15 -23.57 -3.63
CA SER A 296 -7.96 -22.37 -3.80
C SER A 296 -7.52 -21.64 -5.06
N VAL A 297 -8.46 -21.31 -5.97
CA VAL A 297 -8.19 -20.59 -7.22
C VAL A 297 -9.32 -19.61 -7.49
N PHE A 298 -9.00 -18.36 -7.83
CA PHE A 298 -9.92 -17.26 -8.13
C PHE A 298 -10.84 -16.82 -6.96
N VAL A 299 -10.46 -17.08 -5.71
CA VAL A 299 -11.32 -16.83 -4.54
C VAL A 299 -10.61 -16.03 -3.45
N ASP A 300 -9.31 -16.20 -3.26
CA ASP A 300 -8.53 -15.63 -2.17
C ASP A 300 -7.50 -14.62 -2.70
N ASN A 301 -6.78 -13.91 -1.82
CA ASN A 301 -5.72 -12.94 -2.18
C ASN A 301 -4.64 -13.56 -3.07
N ALA A 302 -4.39 -14.86 -2.94
CA ALA A 302 -3.46 -15.61 -3.79
C ALA A 302 -4.01 -16.98 -4.19
N GLY A 303 -3.53 -17.52 -5.32
CA GLY A 303 -3.80 -18.90 -5.71
C GLY A 303 -3.03 -19.89 -4.82
N ILE A 304 -3.70 -20.95 -4.37
CA ILE A 304 -3.16 -21.93 -3.44
C ILE A 304 -3.12 -23.32 -4.09
N ILE A 305 -1.95 -23.96 -4.03
CA ILE A 305 -1.75 -25.33 -4.51
C ILE A 305 -1.16 -26.21 -3.41
N ARG A 306 -1.41 -27.53 -3.49
CA ARG A 306 -0.77 -28.52 -2.61
C ARG A 306 0.72 -28.62 -2.94
N PHE A 307 1.55 -28.53 -1.91
CA PHE A 307 2.99 -28.78 -2.04
C PHE A 307 3.33 -30.22 -1.65
N ASP A 308 2.88 -30.64 -0.48
CA ASP A 308 2.96 -32.01 0.01
C ASP A 308 1.70 -32.33 0.88
N ASP A 309 1.73 -33.40 1.66
CA ASP A 309 0.59 -33.83 2.48
C ASP A 309 0.30 -32.85 3.62
N ASP A 310 1.30 -32.10 4.09
CA ASP A 310 1.21 -31.20 5.24
C ASP A 310 1.19 -29.71 4.85
N HIS A 311 1.68 -29.36 3.67
CA HIS A 311 1.90 -27.98 3.26
C HIS A 311 1.21 -27.60 1.95
N ALA A 312 0.80 -26.35 1.89
CA ALA A 312 0.33 -25.67 0.69
C ALA A 312 1.24 -24.49 0.36
N VAL A 313 1.38 -24.19 -0.93
CA VAL A 313 2.09 -23.03 -1.45
C VAL A 313 1.09 -22.07 -2.09
N CYS A 314 1.21 -20.80 -1.79
CA CYS A 314 0.48 -19.75 -2.50
C CYS A 314 1.44 -18.83 -3.27
N VAL A 315 0.94 -18.24 -4.36
CA VAL A 315 1.69 -17.29 -5.20
C VAL A 315 0.78 -16.13 -5.55
N LYS A 316 1.26 -14.93 -5.24
CA LYS A 316 0.65 -13.66 -5.65
C LYS A 316 1.62 -12.90 -6.54
N VAL A 317 1.08 -12.29 -7.59
CA VAL A 317 1.81 -11.35 -8.46
C VAL A 317 0.93 -10.14 -8.72
N GLU A 318 1.53 -8.96 -8.65
CA GLU A 318 0.85 -7.68 -8.81
C GLU A 318 1.75 -6.67 -9.52
N THR A 319 1.16 -5.68 -10.18
CA THR A 319 1.90 -4.58 -10.79
C THR A 319 1.65 -3.27 -10.04
N HIS A 320 2.69 -2.48 -9.86
CA HIS A 320 2.61 -1.16 -9.21
C HIS A 320 3.25 -0.09 -10.11
N ASN A 321 2.57 0.22 -11.23
CA ASN A 321 3.14 0.96 -12.35
C ASN A 321 3.08 2.49 -12.17
N HIS A 322 1.88 3.08 -12.03
CA HIS A 322 1.69 4.53 -11.92
C HIS A 322 2.44 5.14 -10.72
N PRO A 323 2.35 4.57 -9.50
CA PRO A 323 3.14 5.07 -8.38
C PRO A 323 4.64 4.99 -8.62
N SER A 324 5.11 3.94 -9.33
CA SER A 324 6.53 3.80 -9.69
C SER A 324 6.97 4.77 -10.80
N ALA A 325 6.05 5.22 -11.67
CA ALA A 325 6.32 6.28 -12.63
C ALA A 325 6.48 7.65 -11.95
N ILE A 326 5.71 7.90 -10.90
CA ILE A 326 5.68 9.16 -10.15
C ILE A 326 6.80 9.21 -9.12
N GLU A 327 6.91 8.17 -8.27
CA GLU A 327 7.95 8.02 -7.22
C GLU A 327 8.48 6.56 -7.23
N PRO A 328 9.53 6.27 -8.00
CA PRO A 328 9.92 4.90 -8.29
C PRO A 328 10.45 4.11 -7.08
N TYR A 329 11.04 4.76 -6.06
CA TYR A 329 11.49 4.07 -4.86
C TYR A 329 10.31 3.63 -3.99
N GLY A 330 9.43 4.56 -3.63
CA GLY A 330 8.24 4.28 -2.82
C GLY A 330 7.24 3.39 -3.55
N GLY A 331 6.98 3.68 -4.84
CA GLY A 331 6.07 2.88 -5.65
C GLY A 331 6.49 1.42 -5.78
N ALA A 332 7.77 1.15 -6.01
CA ALA A 332 8.28 -0.23 -6.10
C ALA A 332 8.37 -0.92 -4.72
N ALA A 333 8.72 -0.17 -3.67
CA ALA A 333 8.70 -0.68 -2.30
C ALA A 333 7.29 -1.11 -1.88
N THR A 334 6.28 -0.30 -2.19
CA THR A 334 4.88 -0.62 -1.96
C THR A 334 4.42 -1.81 -2.80
N GLY A 335 4.86 -1.91 -4.05
CA GLY A 335 4.54 -3.04 -4.93
C GLY A 335 4.95 -4.38 -4.34
N ILE A 336 6.19 -4.52 -3.86
CA ILE A 336 6.63 -5.76 -3.20
C ILE A 336 5.98 -5.95 -1.83
N GLY A 337 5.79 -4.88 -1.05
CA GLY A 337 5.10 -4.92 0.24
C GLY A 337 3.65 -5.39 0.11
N GLY A 338 2.91 -4.89 -0.89
CA GLY A 338 1.56 -5.33 -1.20
C GLY A 338 1.48 -6.83 -1.52
N CYS A 339 2.35 -7.33 -2.40
CA CYS A 339 2.40 -8.76 -2.71
C CYS A 339 2.73 -9.63 -1.48
N ILE A 340 3.58 -9.14 -0.58
CA ILE A 340 3.90 -9.84 0.67
C ILE A 340 2.67 -9.87 1.58
N ARG A 341 1.94 -8.74 1.72
CA ARG A 341 0.71 -8.68 2.53
C ARG A 341 -0.40 -9.57 2.00
N ASP A 342 -0.60 -9.62 0.66
CA ASP A 342 -1.55 -10.56 0.06
C ASP A 342 -1.25 -12.01 0.44
N VAL A 343 0.04 -12.38 0.43
CA VAL A 343 0.46 -13.70 0.89
C VAL A 343 0.16 -13.88 2.39
N ILE A 344 0.44 -12.88 3.23
CA ILE A 344 0.08 -12.92 4.66
C ILE A 344 -1.43 -13.06 4.84
N GLY A 345 -2.24 -12.36 4.02
CA GLY A 345 -3.70 -12.39 4.05
C GLY A 345 -4.34 -13.63 3.41
N THR A 346 -3.54 -14.56 2.85
CA THR A 346 -4.06 -15.74 2.16
C THR A 346 -4.40 -16.86 3.14
N GLY A 347 -5.62 -17.41 3.04
CA GLY A 347 -6.14 -18.45 3.92
C GLY A 347 -6.19 -18.00 5.38
N LEU A 348 -5.56 -18.76 6.28
CA LEU A 348 -5.33 -18.37 7.67
C LEU A 348 -3.83 -18.02 7.89
N ALA A 349 -3.33 -17.11 7.10
CA ALA A 349 -1.97 -16.56 7.06
C ALA A 349 -0.89 -17.52 6.49
N ALA A 350 -0.50 -17.31 5.24
CA ALA A 350 0.70 -17.92 4.69
C ALA A 350 1.95 -17.14 5.13
N LYS A 351 3.07 -17.87 5.29
CA LYS A 351 4.38 -17.30 5.57
C LYS A 351 5.09 -16.96 4.26
N PRO A 352 5.35 -15.69 3.92
CA PRO A 352 6.15 -15.34 2.76
C PRO A 352 7.58 -15.89 2.89
N ILE A 353 8.09 -16.56 1.85
CA ILE A 353 9.40 -17.22 1.86
C ILE A 353 10.33 -16.76 0.73
N ALA A 354 9.77 -16.24 -0.35
CA ALA A 354 10.53 -15.79 -1.52
C ALA A 354 9.75 -14.75 -2.32
N SER A 355 10.47 -13.93 -3.07
CA SER A 355 9.92 -12.98 -4.04
C SER A 355 10.44 -13.26 -5.45
N THR A 356 9.67 -12.80 -6.45
CA THR A 356 10.05 -12.80 -7.88
C THR A 356 9.65 -11.45 -8.47
N ASP A 357 10.57 -10.79 -9.20
CA ASP A 357 10.36 -9.42 -9.63
C ASP A 357 10.72 -9.24 -11.11
N VAL A 358 9.84 -8.61 -11.90
CA VAL A 358 10.07 -8.30 -13.31
C VAL A 358 9.87 -6.81 -13.55
N PHE A 359 10.89 -6.15 -14.12
CA PHE A 359 10.84 -4.74 -14.44
C PHE A 359 10.92 -4.54 -15.94
N CYS A 360 9.87 -3.95 -16.55
CA CYS A 360 9.90 -3.51 -17.94
C CYS A 360 10.04 -1.98 -17.92
N VAL A 361 11.18 -1.48 -18.39
CA VAL A 361 11.57 -0.08 -18.30
C VAL A 361 12.20 0.39 -19.61
N ALA A 362 12.23 1.70 -19.84
CA ALA A 362 12.96 2.25 -20.98
C ALA A 362 14.47 2.06 -20.80
N ASN A 363 15.22 2.07 -21.92
CA ASN A 363 16.68 2.06 -21.85
C ASN A 363 17.16 3.20 -20.97
N PRO A 364 18.18 2.96 -20.09
CA PRO A 364 18.65 3.99 -19.14
C PRO A 364 19.13 5.28 -19.80
N ASP A 365 19.53 5.23 -21.06
CA ASP A 365 20.03 6.37 -21.84
C ASP A 365 18.98 6.96 -22.79
N ALA A 366 17.73 6.44 -22.78
CA ALA A 366 16.65 6.99 -23.57
C ALA A 366 16.26 8.40 -23.08
N ILE A 367 15.79 9.22 -24.03
CA ILE A 367 15.37 10.59 -23.74
C ILE A 367 13.96 10.54 -23.15
N ALA A 368 13.82 11.03 -21.92
CA ALA A 368 12.53 11.19 -21.28
C ALA A 368 11.74 12.35 -21.92
N PRO A 369 10.46 12.18 -22.25
CA PRO A 369 9.57 13.28 -22.58
C PRO A 369 9.44 14.28 -21.40
N ALA A 370 8.96 15.49 -21.71
CA ALA A 370 8.63 16.45 -20.66
C ALA A 370 7.57 15.86 -19.71
N GLY A 371 7.72 16.07 -18.41
CA GLY A 371 6.83 15.51 -17.39
C GLY A 371 7.20 14.08 -16.92
N CYS A 372 8.09 13.37 -17.62
CA CYS A 372 8.54 12.04 -17.22
C CYS A 372 9.89 12.09 -16.48
N LEU A 373 10.06 11.21 -15.50
CA LEU A 373 11.34 11.02 -14.82
C LEU A 373 12.37 10.37 -15.78
N PRO A 374 13.67 10.67 -15.62
CA PRO A 374 14.71 10.04 -16.43
C PRO A 374 14.71 8.50 -16.26
N PRO A 375 14.79 7.71 -17.36
CA PRO A 375 14.73 6.25 -17.29
C PRO A 375 15.75 5.59 -16.37
N ARG A 376 16.97 6.13 -16.31
CA ARG A 376 18.02 5.67 -15.37
C ARG A 376 17.59 5.85 -13.92
N ARG A 377 16.92 6.97 -13.58
CA ARG A 377 16.37 7.23 -12.24
C ARG A 377 15.27 6.23 -11.91
N ILE A 378 14.35 5.96 -12.84
CA ILE A 378 13.30 4.95 -12.67
C ILE A 378 13.92 3.61 -12.32
N LEU A 379 14.79 3.07 -13.18
CA LEU A 379 15.42 1.77 -12.97
C LEU A 379 16.16 1.67 -11.62
N THR A 380 17.00 2.67 -11.32
CA THR A 380 17.83 2.65 -10.10
C THR A 380 16.96 2.64 -8.84
N ASN A 381 15.89 3.44 -8.82
CA ASN A 381 15.05 3.59 -7.64
C ASN A 381 14.04 2.43 -7.51
N VAL A 382 13.52 1.88 -8.61
CA VAL A 382 12.69 0.66 -8.57
C VAL A 382 13.48 -0.49 -7.95
N VAL A 383 14.70 -0.73 -8.43
CA VAL A 383 15.58 -1.77 -7.86
C VAL A 383 15.88 -1.50 -6.38
N ALA A 384 16.14 -0.24 -6.00
CA ALA A 384 16.41 0.13 -4.62
C ALA A 384 15.18 -0.06 -3.72
N GLY A 385 13.98 0.29 -4.18
CA GLY A 385 12.73 0.12 -3.43
C GLY A 385 12.45 -1.35 -3.11
N VAL A 386 12.48 -2.22 -4.12
CA VAL A 386 12.28 -3.67 -3.94
C VAL A 386 13.36 -4.27 -3.04
N ARG A 387 14.64 -3.94 -3.29
CA ARG A 387 15.76 -4.42 -2.49
C ARG A 387 15.63 -4.06 -1.01
N ASP A 388 15.35 -2.79 -0.72
CA ASP A 388 15.36 -2.29 0.65
C ASP A 388 14.16 -2.82 1.44
N TYR A 389 13.00 -2.96 0.79
CA TYR A 389 11.82 -3.54 1.42
C TYR A 389 12.03 -5.05 1.69
N GLY A 390 12.37 -5.82 0.67
CA GLY A 390 12.59 -7.27 0.80
C GLY A 390 13.71 -7.63 1.79
N ASN A 391 14.81 -6.88 1.79
CA ASN A 391 15.92 -7.12 2.73
C ASN A 391 15.51 -6.87 4.19
N ARG A 392 14.69 -5.83 4.46
CA ARG A 392 14.20 -5.55 5.82
C ARG A 392 13.17 -6.57 6.29
N MET A 393 12.37 -7.11 5.37
CA MET A 393 11.47 -8.24 5.64
C MET A 393 12.22 -9.56 5.84
N GLY A 394 13.46 -9.67 5.37
CA GLY A 394 14.23 -10.91 5.35
C GLY A 394 13.76 -11.91 4.29
N ILE A 395 13.10 -11.43 3.22
CA ILE A 395 12.56 -12.25 2.14
C ILE A 395 13.41 -12.04 0.89
N PRO A 396 14.09 -13.09 0.35
CA PRO A 396 14.94 -12.98 -0.81
C PRO A 396 14.15 -12.92 -2.11
N THR A 397 14.55 -12.09 -3.07
CA THR A 397 14.16 -12.22 -4.48
C THR A 397 14.97 -13.35 -5.10
N VAL A 398 14.31 -14.43 -5.50
CA VAL A 398 14.98 -15.66 -5.96
C VAL A 398 15.15 -15.72 -7.47
N ASN A 399 14.31 -15.02 -8.22
CA ASN A 399 14.41 -14.89 -9.67
C ASN A 399 13.69 -13.62 -10.16
N GLY A 400 13.77 -13.37 -11.46
CA GLY A 400 13.10 -12.25 -12.12
C GLY A 400 13.79 -11.87 -13.42
N ALA A 401 13.43 -10.71 -13.95
CA ALA A 401 14.00 -10.17 -15.18
C ALA A 401 13.95 -8.65 -15.22
N VAL A 402 14.85 -8.05 -16.01
CA VAL A 402 14.74 -6.66 -16.44
C VAL A 402 14.63 -6.66 -17.96
N TRP A 403 13.55 -6.07 -18.47
CA TRP A 403 13.31 -5.93 -19.89
C TRP A 403 13.36 -4.46 -20.32
N PHE A 404 14.11 -4.15 -21.36
CA PHE A 404 14.27 -2.80 -21.89
C PHE A 404 13.47 -2.60 -23.17
N ASP A 405 12.56 -1.62 -23.15
CA ASP A 405 11.85 -1.15 -24.34
C ASP A 405 11.45 0.31 -24.11
N ASP A 406 11.79 1.19 -25.07
CA ASP A 406 11.59 2.64 -24.93
C ASP A 406 10.10 3.04 -24.86
N ARG A 407 9.18 2.14 -25.18
CA ARG A 407 7.73 2.34 -24.97
C ARG A 407 7.34 2.46 -23.48
N TYR A 408 8.19 1.99 -22.58
CA TYR A 408 7.98 2.12 -21.13
C TYR A 408 8.51 3.44 -20.52
N VAL A 409 8.92 4.42 -21.36
CA VAL A 409 9.51 5.67 -20.88
C VAL A 409 8.56 6.49 -20.00
N GLY A 410 7.27 6.51 -20.30
CA GLY A 410 6.25 7.27 -19.55
C GLY A 410 5.56 6.47 -18.45
N ASN A 411 5.52 5.15 -18.58
CA ASN A 411 4.84 4.27 -17.62
C ASN A 411 5.57 2.91 -17.53
N PRO A 412 6.50 2.75 -16.59
CA PRO A 412 7.20 1.48 -16.41
C PRO A 412 6.23 0.39 -15.94
N LEU A 413 6.53 -0.87 -16.27
CA LEU A 413 5.87 -2.00 -15.65
C LEU A 413 6.78 -2.50 -14.52
N VAL A 414 6.30 -2.36 -13.28
CA VAL A 414 6.95 -2.88 -12.09
C VAL A 414 6.10 -4.02 -11.57
N PHE A 415 6.53 -5.24 -11.87
CA PHE A 415 5.84 -6.47 -11.55
C PHE A 415 6.55 -7.13 -10.38
N CYS A 416 5.85 -7.25 -9.26
CA CYS A 416 6.34 -7.89 -8.05
C CYS A 416 5.56 -9.18 -7.78
N GLY A 417 6.21 -10.14 -7.17
CA GLY A 417 5.58 -11.39 -6.79
C GLY A 417 6.10 -11.90 -5.46
N SER A 418 5.23 -12.58 -4.72
CA SER A 418 5.56 -13.21 -3.46
C SER A 418 5.07 -14.65 -3.42
N ILE A 419 5.85 -15.51 -2.81
CA ILE A 419 5.57 -16.93 -2.65
C ILE A 419 5.46 -17.21 -1.16
N GLY A 420 4.35 -17.84 -0.75
CA GLY A 420 4.09 -18.20 0.63
C GLY A 420 3.94 -19.69 0.86
N LEU A 421 4.23 -20.11 2.08
CA LEU A 421 4.04 -21.47 2.57
C LEU A 421 3.08 -21.46 3.76
N MET A 422 2.12 -22.36 3.78
CA MET A 422 1.17 -22.52 4.87
C MET A 422 0.84 -23.99 5.16
N PRO A 423 0.30 -24.32 6.35
CA PRO A 423 -0.24 -25.65 6.59
C PRO A 423 -1.41 -25.95 5.64
N ALA A 424 -1.46 -27.14 5.04
CA ALA A 424 -2.46 -27.51 4.04
C ALA A 424 -3.92 -27.45 4.55
N HIS A 425 -4.13 -27.51 5.87
CA HIS A 425 -5.45 -27.42 6.49
C HIS A 425 -5.88 -25.99 6.84
N MET A 426 -5.04 -24.96 6.58
CA MET A 426 -5.28 -23.55 6.89
C MET A 426 -5.52 -22.69 5.62
N THR A 427 -6.02 -23.29 4.57
CA THR A 427 -6.22 -22.64 3.26
C THR A 427 -7.53 -21.86 3.14
N HIS A 428 -8.39 -21.88 4.13
CA HIS A 428 -9.65 -21.19 4.14
C HIS A 428 -9.96 -20.59 5.51
N GLY A 429 -10.57 -19.41 5.52
CA GLY A 429 -11.10 -18.75 6.70
C GLY A 429 -12.30 -17.89 6.35
N ASP A 430 -13.33 -17.87 7.19
CA ASP A 430 -14.52 -17.04 7.04
C ASP A 430 -14.80 -16.31 8.36
N ALA A 431 -15.16 -15.02 8.28
CA ALA A 431 -15.64 -14.28 9.44
C ALA A 431 -17.04 -14.77 9.87
N GLU A 432 -17.29 -14.79 11.16
CA GLU A 432 -18.60 -15.16 11.73
C GLU A 432 -19.26 -13.95 12.41
N PRO A 433 -20.61 -13.92 12.46
CA PRO A 433 -21.32 -12.88 13.21
C PRO A 433 -20.88 -12.85 14.68
N GLY A 434 -20.49 -11.68 15.16
CA GLY A 434 -19.97 -11.45 16.51
C GLY A 434 -18.43 -11.42 16.61
N ASP A 435 -17.71 -11.78 15.55
CA ASP A 435 -16.27 -11.58 15.49
C ASP A 435 -15.94 -10.10 15.50
N LEU A 436 -14.84 -9.75 16.17
CA LEU A 436 -14.32 -8.39 16.21
C LEU A 436 -13.60 -8.07 14.91
N ILE A 437 -13.79 -6.87 14.39
CA ILE A 437 -12.99 -6.31 13.32
C ILE A 437 -11.72 -5.73 13.95
N VAL A 438 -10.60 -6.42 13.80
CA VAL A 438 -9.33 -6.03 14.41
C VAL A 438 -8.35 -5.59 13.33
N ALA A 439 -7.89 -4.35 13.41
CA ALA A 439 -6.82 -3.84 12.59
C ALA A 439 -5.48 -3.97 13.32
N LEU A 440 -4.46 -4.48 12.64
CA LEU A 440 -3.08 -4.62 13.13
C LEU A 440 -2.12 -3.80 12.29
N GLY A 441 -1.13 -3.20 12.92
CA GLY A 441 0.06 -2.63 12.27
C GLY A 441 0.00 -1.14 12.05
N GLY A 442 0.38 -0.69 10.84
CA GLY A 442 0.61 0.72 10.53
C GLY A 442 -0.57 1.64 10.77
N ARG A 443 -0.29 2.88 11.14
CA ARG A 443 -1.31 3.90 11.36
C ARG A 443 -1.84 4.46 10.04
N THR A 444 -3.09 4.90 10.05
CA THR A 444 -3.79 5.50 8.91
C THR A 444 -3.30 6.93 8.64
N GLY A 445 -2.94 7.22 7.41
CA GLY A 445 -2.56 8.54 6.90
C GLY A 445 -3.30 8.84 5.59
N ARG A 446 -2.89 9.90 4.88
CA ARG A 446 -3.43 10.23 3.53
C ARG A 446 -2.77 9.43 2.41
N ASP A 447 -2.19 8.30 2.73
CA ASP A 447 -1.52 7.44 1.76
C ASP A 447 -2.55 6.78 0.85
N GLY A 448 -2.35 6.86 -0.45
CA GLY A 448 -3.18 6.16 -1.44
C GLY A 448 -4.63 6.60 -1.52
N ILE A 449 -4.98 7.79 -1.05
CA ILE A 449 -6.34 8.33 -1.20
C ILE A 449 -6.69 8.36 -2.70
N HIS A 450 -7.77 7.68 -3.08
CA HIS A 450 -8.16 7.41 -4.47
C HIS A 450 -7.17 6.55 -5.28
N GLY A 451 -6.24 5.83 -4.64
CA GLY A 451 -5.25 4.98 -5.32
C GLY A 451 -5.90 3.91 -6.19
N ALA A 452 -6.86 3.16 -5.66
CA ALA A 452 -7.58 2.12 -6.39
C ALA A 452 -8.36 2.66 -7.59
N THR A 453 -8.98 3.83 -7.47
CA THR A 453 -9.74 4.46 -8.57
C THR A 453 -8.81 5.09 -9.61
N PHE A 454 -7.68 5.68 -9.18
CA PHE A 454 -6.68 6.29 -10.06
C PHE A 454 -5.84 5.26 -10.85
N SER A 455 -5.57 4.09 -10.28
CA SER A 455 -4.63 3.10 -10.85
C SER A 455 -4.96 2.65 -12.28
N SER A 456 -6.22 2.76 -12.69
CA SER A 456 -6.72 2.32 -14.00
C SER A 456 -7.01 3.46 -14.97
N THR A 457 -6.65 4.71 -14.64
CA THR A 457 -6.82 5.86 -15.53
C THR A 457 -5.58 6.07 -16.41
N GLU A 458 -5.72 6.87 -17.47
CA GLU A 458 -4.58 7.27 -18.29
C GLU A 458 -3.67 8.23 -17.51
N LEU A 459 -2.37 7.93 -17.45
CA LEU A 459 -1.39 8.76 -16.75
C LEU A 459 -1.06 10.01 -17.60
N THR A 460 -1.22 11.21 -17.00
CA THR A 460 -0.91 12.50 -17.64
C THR A 460 0.19 13.25 -16.86
N ASP A 461 0.75 14.29 -17.46
CA ASP A 461 1.81 15.12 -16.86
C ASP A 461 1.34 15.96 -15.65
N THR A 462 0.03 16.18 -15.49
CA THR A 462 -0.56 16.88 -14.33
C THR A 462 -0.80 15.96 -13.14
N HIS A 463 -0.86 14.66 -13.34
CA HIS A 463 -1.18 13.69 -12.29
C HIS A 463 -0.12 13.62 -11.18
N ALA A 464 1.14 13.97 -11.46
CA ALA A 464 2.16 14.05 -10.42
C ALA A 464 1.83 15.08 -9.33
N ASP A 465 1.19 16.19 -9.69
CA ASP A 465 0.76 17.22 -8.74
C ASP A 465 -0.60 16.90 -8.11
N GLU A 466 -1.53 16.34 -8.87
CA GLU A 466 -2.89 16.03 -8.41
C GLU A 466 -2.93 14.80 -7.49
N PHE A 467 -2.14 13.77 -7.79
CA PHE A 467 -2.13 12.48 -7.10
C PHE A 467 -0.82 12.17 -6.37
N SER A 468 -0.07 13.21 -5.96
CA SER A 468 1.13 13.02 -5.12
C SER A 468 0.83 12.24 -3.83
N HIS A 469 -0.37 12.39 -3.29
CA HIS A 469 -0.87 11.64 -2.14
C HIS A 469 -1.25 10.17 -2.45
N ALA A 470 -1.41 9.81 -3.73
CA ALA A 470 -1.59 8.41 -4.14
C ALA A 470 -0.27 7.61 -4.04
N VAL A 471 0.88 8.29 -3.92
CA VAL A 471 2.15 7.63 -3.65
C VAL A 471 2.17 7.18 -2.19
N GLN A 472 2.34 5.89 -1.99
CA GLN A 472 2.45 5.26 -0.69
C GLN A 472 3.94 5.03 -0.40
N ILE A 473 4.38 5.24 0.84
CA ILE A 473 5.73 4.90 1.28
C ILE A 473 5.60 3.93 2.45
N GLY A 474 6.01 2.69 2.23
CA GLY A 474 5.90 1.64 3.20
C GLY A 474 7.05 1.60 4.22
N ASN A 475 6.79 0.98 5.39
CA ASN A 475 7.74 0.68 6.43
C ASN A 475 7.88 -0.84 6.61
N ALA A 476 8.82 -1.45 5.92
CA ALA A 476 9.04 -2.89 5.94
C ALA A 476 9.33 -3.47 7.34
N ILE A 477 9.85 -2.67 8.28
CA ILE A 477 10.10 -3.12 9.66
C ILE A 477 8.76 -3.30 10.38
N GLU A 478 7.81 -2.41 10.16
CA GLU A 478 6.46 -2.53 10.71
C GLU A 478 5.74 -3.75 10.14
N GLU A 479 5.80 -3.95 8.82
CA GLU A 479 5.22 -5.14 8.18
C GLU A 479 5.85 -6.44 8.69
N LYS A 480 7.16 -6.44 8.96
CA LYS A 480 7.84 -7.60 9.56
C LYS A 480 7.32 -7.92 10.96
N ARG A 481 7.10 -6.91 11.80
CA ARG A 481 6.50 -7.08 13.14
C ARG A 481 5.09 -7.66 13.04
N VAL A 482 4.28 -7.11 12.12
CA VAL A 482 2.91 -7.58 11.85
C VAL A 482 2.91 -9.04 11.40
N LEU A 483 3.79 -9.40 10.46
CA LEU A 483 3.97 -10.78 10.01
C LEU A 483 4.28 -11.72 11.19
N ASP A 484 5.25 -11.35 12.03
CA ASP A 484 5.66 -12.18 13.17
C ASP A 484 4.53 -12.35 14.18
N ALA A 485 3.79 -11.29 14.48
CA ALA A 485 2.62 -11.33 15.36
C ALA A 485 1.50 -12.23 14.79
N ILE A 486 1.20 -12.12 13.49
CA ILE A 486 0.17 -12.91 12.82
C ILE A 486 0.54 -14.40 12.82
N LEU A 487 1.78 -14.75 12.47
CA LEU A 487 2.22 -16.15 12.49
C LEU A 487 2.18 -16.76 13.90
N ARG A 488 2.54 -15.98 14.94
CA ARG A 488 2.39 -16.41 16.32
C ARG A 488 0.93 -16.58 16.73
N ALA A 489 0.03 -15.71 16.26
CA ALA A 489 -1.40 -15.80 16.52
C ALA A 489 -2.07 -16.97 15.77
N ARG A 490 -1.58 -17.28 14.56
CA ARG A 490 -2.02 -18.47 13.80
C ARG A 490 -1.65 -19.76 14.50
N ASP A 491 -0.43 -19.82 15.03
CA ASP A 491 0.15 -21.03 15.65
C ASP A 491 0.15 -20.91 17.19
N TYR A 492 -0.87 -20.27 17.76
CA TYR A 492 -0.96 -20.03 19.21
C TYR A 492 -1.13 -21.31 20.01
N VAL A 493 -0.37 -21.45 21.08
CA VAL A 493 -0.48 -22.55 22.05
C VAL A 493 -0.78 -21.96 23.42
N PRO A 494 -1.97 -22.26 24.02
CA PRO A 494 -2.34 -21.75 25.34
C PRO A 494 -1.34 -22.13 26.43
N ASP A 495 -1.13 -21.23 27.39
CA ASP A 495 -0.30 -21.49 28.58
C ASP A 495 -0.86 -22.68 29.38
N GLY A 496 -0.02 -23.68 29.62
CA GLY A 496 -0.37 -24.94 30.28
C GLY A 496 -0.45 -26.17 29.36
N ALA A 497 -0.53 -25.95 28.03
CA ALA A 497 -0.42 -27.02 27.03
C ALA A 497 1.06 -27.29 26.62
N GLN A 498 2.01 -26.59 27.22
CA GLN A 498 3.45 -26.71 26.92
C GLN A 498 4.02 -28.05 27.43
N GLY A 499 3.75 -29.13 26.70
CA GLY A 499 4.60 -30.31 26.76
C GLY A 499 5.95 -29.95 26.10
N THR A 500 6.99 -29.82 26.94
CA THR A 500 8.43 -29.75 26.60
C THR A 500 8.78 -29.18 25.21
N ARG A 501 9.23 -27.94 25.21
CA ARG A 501 9.95 -27.33 24.08
C ARG A 501 11.14 -28.23 23.68
N HIS A 502 10.96 -29.11 22.73
CA HIS A 502 12.08 -29.67 21.99
C HIS A 502 12.59 -28.58 21.05
N LYS A 503 13.89 -28.31 21.12
CA LYS A 503 14.61 -27.34 20.29
C LYS A 503 14.21 -27.54 18.83
N ALA A 504 13.70 -26.48 18.21
CA ALA A 504 13.37 -26.43 16.80
C ALA A 504 14.66 -26.65 15.97
N GLN A 505 14.88 -27.87 15.56
CA GLN A 505 15.86 -28.28 14.55
C GLN A 505 15.31 -29.31 13.56
N ASP A 506 14.08 -29.78 13.75
CA ASP A 506 13.43 -30.65 12.78
C ASP A 506 12.14 -29.99 12.25
N SER A 507 12.04 -29.94 10.94
CA SER A 507 11.02 -29.33 10.12
C SER A 507 9.66 -30.07 10.09
N GLU A 508 9.38 -30.92 11.07
CA GLU A 508 8.22 -31.82 11.08
C GLU A 508 7.50 -31.83 12.42
N CYS A 509 7.02 -30.68 12.92
CA CYS A 509 6.20 -30.74 14.12
C CYS A 509 4.96 -29.87 14.02
N ARG A 510 3.85 -30.49 13.59
CA ARG A 510 2.50 -30.04 13.91
C ARG A 510 2.43 -29.98 15.45
N MET A 511 2.31 -28.80 16.03
CA MET A 511 2.04 -28.68 17.46
C MET A 511 0.64 -29.22 17.73
N PRO A 512 0.46 -30.32 18.45
CA PRO A 512 -0.82 -31.02 18.53
C PRO A 512 -1.94 -30.25 19.23
N ASN A 513 -1.67 -29.02 19.73
CA ASN A 513 -2.59 -28.16 20.45
C ASN A 513 -2.50 -26.70 20.00
N ALA A 514 -2.04 -26.42 18.78
CA ALA A 514 -2.05 -25.06 18.23
C ALA A 514 -3.47 -24.69 17.81
N GLU A 515 -3.92 -23.51 18.23
CA GLU A 515 -5.21 -22.91 17.90
C GLU A 515 -4.98 -21.59 17.17
N CYS A 516 -5.69 -21.33 16.08
CA CYS A 516 -5.67 -20.04 15.42
C CYS A 516 -6.53 -19.05 16.21
N LEU A 517 -5.97 -17.88 16.55
CA LEU A 517 -6.69 -16.86 17.32
C LEU A 517 -7.69 -16.05 16.49
N PHE A 518 -7.67 -16.17 15.17
CA PHE A 518 -8.57 -15.48 14.25
C PHE A 518 -9.21 -16.48 13.27
N ARG A 519 -10.37 -16.11 12.71
CA ARG A 519 -11.14 -16.94 11.78
C ARG A 519 -10.94 -16.54 10.33
N ALA A 520 -10.62 -15.29 10.08
CA ALA A 520 -10.30 -14.79 8.76
C ALA A 520 -9.30 -13.65 8.86
N ILE A 521 -8.59 -13.41 7.78
CA ILE A 521 -7.59 -12.36 7.65
C ILE A 521 -7.55 -11.88 6.21
N THR A 522 -7.38 -10.58 6.01
CA THR A 522 -7.03 -10.00 4.71
C THR A 522 -6.10 -8.82 4.91
N ASP A 523 -5.39 -8.39 3.86
CA ASP A 523 -4.62 -7.16 3.89
C ASP A 523 -5.52 -5.94 3.73
N CYS A 524 -4.97 -4.78 4.05
CA CYS A 524 -5.61 -3.49 3.85
C CYS A 524 -4.92 -2.79 2.68
N GLY A 525 -5.14 -3.34 1.47
CA GLY A 525 -4.56 -2.87 0.22
C GLY A 525 -5.36 -1.75 -0.43
N ALA A 526 -5.62 -1.88 -1.73
CA ALA A 526 -6.41 -0.92 -2.50
C ALA A 526 -7.80 -0.69 -1.90
N GLY A 527 -8.21 0.57 -1.77
CA GLY A 527 -9.47 0.96 -1.12
C GLY A 527 -9.46 0.88 0.41
N GLY A 528 -8.34 0.50 1.02
CA GLY A 528 -8.13 0.56 2.46
C GLY A 528 -9.10 -0.32 3.27
N PHE A 529 -9.60 0.20 4.39
CA PHE A 529 -10.58 -0.51 5.22
C PHE A 529 -11.90 -0.79 4.47
N SER A 530 -12.24 0.02 3.48
CA SER A 530 -13.43 -0.13 2.66
C SER A 530 -13.45 -1.49 1.95
N SER A 531 -12.36 -1.86 1.29
CA SER A 531 -12.23 -3.16 0.63
C SER A 531 -12.08 -4.29 1.65
N ALA A 532 -11.14 -4.18 2.60
CA ALA A 532 -10.85 -5.23 3.56
C ALA A 532 -12.08 -5.66 4.39
N VAL A 533 -12.79 -4.70 4.98
CA VAL A 533 -14.00 -4.98 5.79
C VAL A 533 -15.18 -5.33 4.90
N GLY A 534 -15.31 -4.67 3.73
CA GLY A 534 -16.37 -4.95 2.76
C GLY A 534 -16.34 -6.39 2.28
N GLU A 535 -15.19 -6.90 1.89
CA GLU A 535 -14.99 -8.27 1.42
C GLU A 535 -15.23 -9.30 2.53
N MET A 536 -14.61 -9.14 3.70
CA MET A 536 -14.81 -10.06 4.82
C MET A 536 -16.24 -10.06 5.33
N GLY A 537 -16.93 -8.91 5.27
CA GLY A 537 -18.32 -8.73 5.70
C GLY A 537 -19.37 -9.05 4.63
N GLU A 538 -18.98 -9.38 3.39
CA GLU A 538 -19.89 -9.55 2.25
C GLU A 538 -21.12 -10.40 2.58
N LYS A 539 -20.94 -11.53 3.24
CA LYS A 539 -22.02 -12.50 3.55
C LYS A 539 -22.81 -12.18 4.81
N ILE A 540 -22.26 -11.38 5.73
CA ILE A 540 -22.78 -11.23 7.10
C ILE A 540 -23.00 -9.77 7.55
N GLY A 541 -22.45 -8.78 6.83
CA GLY A 541 -22.45 -7.38 7.22
C GLY A 541 -21.36 -7.02 8.20
N ALA A 542 -21.18 -5.72 8.43
CA ALA A 542 -20.17 -5.18 9.35
C ALA A 542 -20.63 -3.86 9.98
N GLU A 543 -20.28 -3.62 11.23
CA GLU A 543 -20.41 -2.32 11.90
C GLU A 543 -19.04 -1.82 12.32
N VAL A 544 -18.67 -0.61 11.85
CA VAL A 544 -17.34 -0.02 12.01
C VAL A 544 -17.43 1.33 12.71
N HIS A 545 -16.47 1.61 13.59
CA HIS A 545 -16.27 2.87 14.30
C HIS A 545 -14.94 3.48 13.87
N LEU A 546 -14.98 4.40 12.93
CA LEU A 546 -13.81 4.96 12.25
C LEU A 546 -12.89 5.76 13.18
N GLU A 547 -13.43 6.39 14.22
CA GLU A 547 -12.67 7.13 15.24
C GLU A 547 -11.72 6.23 16.05
N ARG A 548 -11.87 4.91 15.97
CA ARG A 548 -11.01 3.95 16.65
C ARG A 548 -9.76 3.57 15.85
N ALA A 549 -9.71 3.95 14.57
CA ALA A 549 -8.53 3.69 13.74
C ALA A 549 -7.33 4.52 14.22
N PRO A 550 -6.16 3.91 14.44
CA PRO A 550 -4.95 4.64 14.78
C PRO A 550 -4.54 5.56 13.62
N LEU A 551 -4.23 6.82 13.92
CA LEU A 551 -3.87 7.81 12.92
C LEU A 551 -2.39 8.17 13.01
N LYS A 552 -1.75 8.40 11.84
CA LYS A 552 -0.36 8.93 11.75
C LYS A 552 -0.29 10.36 12.30
N TYR A 553 -1.34 11.15 12.05
CA TYR A 553 -1.48 12.54 12.47
C TYR A 553 -2.95 12.94 12.52
N ALA A 554 -3.26 14.01 13.24
CA ALA A 554 -4.62 14.54 13.31
C ALA A 554 -5.03 15.19 11.98
N GLY A 555 -6.34 15.25 11.73
CA GLY A 555 -6.91 16.02 10.63
C GLY A 555 -7.37 15.22 9.42
N LEU A 556 -7.40 13.88 9.51
CA LEU A 556 -8.07 13.05 8.52
C LEU A 556 -9.59 13.12 8.72
N SER A 557 -10.32 13.23 7.62
CA SER A 557 -11.77 13.05 7.63
C SER A 557 -12.13 11.57 7.81
N TYR A 558 -13.37 11.32 8.22
CA TYR A 558 -13.87 9.95 8.34
C TYR A 558 -13.81 9.18 7.01
N THR A 559 -14.00 9.87 5.88
CA THR A 559 -13.87 9.29 4.53
C THR A 559 -12.42 8.95 4.23
N GLU A 560 -11.46 9.86 4.48
CA GLU A 560 -10.03 9.59 4.31
C GLU A 560 -9.57 8.42 5.19
N ILE A 561 -10.07 8.29 6.43
CA ILE A 561 -9.75 7.15 7.30
C ILE A 561 -10.20 5.83 6.67
N TRP A 562 -11.38 5.82 6.05
CA TRP A 562 -12.02 4.64 5.49
C TRP A 562 -11.35 4.13 4.22
N ILE A 563 -11.00 5.03 3.31
CA ILE A 563 -10.45 4.67 1.99
C ILE A 563 -8.92 4.78 1.90
N SER A 564 -8.25 5.20 2.96
CA SER A 564 -6.78 5.28 2.99
C SER A 564 -6.15 3.92 2.70
N GLU A 565 -5.16 3.90 1.81
CA GLU A 565 -4.36 2.72 1.49
C GLU A 565 -3.01 2.74 2.23
N ALA A 566 -2.96 3.34 3.43
CA ALA A 566 -1.76 3.33 4.25
C ALA A 566 -1.27 1.89 4.45
N GLN A 567 0.03 1.71 4.22
CA GLN A 567 0.66 0.39 4.16
C GLN A 567 0.74 -0.29 5.54
N GLU A 568 1.17 -1.56 5.56
CA GLU A 568 1.46 -2.38 6.74
C GLU A 568 0.25 -2.65 7.64
N ARG A 569 -0.98 -2.58 7.10
CA ARG A 569 -2.20 -2.86 7.85
C ARG A 569 -2.82 -4.18 7.41
N MET A 570 -3.23 -4.97 8.41
CA MET A 570 -4.00 -6.20 8.21
C MET A 570 -5.31 -6.12 8.99
N VAL A 571 -6.37 -6.70 8.45
CA VAL A 571 -7.68 -6.81 9.10
C VAL A 571 -7.97 -8.28 9.42
N LEU A 572 -8.32 -8.55 10.66
CA LEU A 572 -8.61 -9.90 11.17
C LEU A 572 -10.05 -9.96 11.70
N ALA A 573 -10.71 -11.10 11.49
CA ALA A 573 -11.93 -11.47 12.20
C ALA A 573 -11.58 -12.29 13.44
N VAL A 574 -11.74 -11.69 14.63
CA VAL A 574 -11.26 -12.26 15.89
C VAL A 574 -12.41 -12.57 16.82
N PRO A 575 -12.59 -13.84 17.27
CA PRO A 575 -13.52 -14.15 18.34
C PRO A 575 -13.24 -13.31 19.58
N PRO A 576 -14.25 -12.72 20.24
CA PRO A 576 -14.04 -11.87 21.43
C PRO A 576 -13.19 -12.50 22.53
N ASP A 577 -13.33 -13.81 22.73
CA ASP A 577 -12.58 -14.55 23.75
C ASP A 577 -11.07 -14.63 23.46
N ASN A 578 -10.67 -14.51 22.18
CA ASN A 578 -9.27 -14.60 21.74
C ASN A 578 -8.54 -13.23 21.77
N LEU A 579 -9.28 -12.13 21.92
CA LEU A 579 -8.70 -10.78 21.84
C LEU A 579 -7.58 -10.56 22.88
N GLY A 580 -7.72 -11.10 24.08
CA GLY A 580 -6.72 -10.94 25.14
C GLY A 580 -5.38 -11.56 24.79
N ALA A 581 -5.39 -12.78 24.25
CA ALA A 581 -4.19 -13.49 23.80
C ALA A 581 -3.55 -12.81 22.59
N LEU A 582 -4.36 -12.38 21.61
CA LEU A 582 -3.87 -11.64 20.45
C LEU A 582 -3.20 -10.32 20.85
N ARG A 583 -3.81 -9.56 21.76
CA ARG A 583 -3.25 -8.30 22.27
C ARG A 583 -1.89 -8.52 22.95
N GLN A 584 -1.77 -9.57 23.77
CA GLN A 584 -0.48 -9.91 24.39
C GLN A 584 0.60 -10.18 23.33
N ILE A 585 0.29 -10.94 22.28
CA ILE A 585 1.25 -11.21 21.19
C ILE A 585 1.64 -9.89 20.50
N CYS A 586 0.68 -9.03 20.19
CA CYS A 586 0.93 -7.74 19.56
C CYS A 586 1.80 -6.83 20.42
N ASP A 587 1.56 -6.78 21.74
CA ASP A 587 2.38 -6.00 22.69
C ASP A 587 3.84 -6.52 22.73
N GLU A 588 4.05 -7.84 22.68
CA GLU A 588 5.37 -8.46 22.66
C GLU A 588 6.13 -8.22 21.35
N GLU A 589 5.43 -8.15 20.22
CA GLU A 589 6.01 -7.85 18.89
C GLU A 589 6.01 -6.35 18.57
N HIS A 590 5.55 -5.50 19.49
CA HIS A 590 5.41 -4.05 19.29
C HIS A 590 4.51 -3.67 18.11
N VAL A 591 3.41 -4.39 17.92
CA VAL A 591 2.40 -4.15 16.89
C VAL A 591 1.20 -3.41 17.50
N GLU A 592 0.80 -2.31 16.89
CA GLU A 592 -0.42 -1.59 17.29
C GLU A 592 -1.67 -2.41 16.90
N LEU A 593 -2.62 -2.55 17.85
CA LEU A 593 -3.87 -3.28 17.67
C LEU A 593 -5.05 -2.38 17.98
N ALA A 594 -5.99 -2.26 17.03
CA ALA A 594 -7.23 -1.53 17.20
C ALA A 594 -8.45 -2.40 16.91
N VAL A 595 -9.47 -2.33 17.76
CA VAL A 595 -10.77 -2.97 17.52
C VAL A 595 -11.68 -1.92 16.88
N LEU A 596 -11.91 -2.05 15.57
CA LEU A 596 -12.68 -1.08 14.80
C LEU A 596 -14.19 -1.30 14.91
N GLY A 597 -14.65 -2.54 15.18
CA GLY A 597 -16.07 -2.86 15.21
C GLY A 597 -16.33 -4.35 15.30
N THR A 598 -17.44 -4.78 14.73
CA THR A 598 -17.86 -6.19 14.74
C THR A 598 -18.43 -6.61 13.39
N PHE A 599 -18.18 -7.85 13.00
CA PHE A 599 -18.86 -8.49 11.88
C PHE A 599 -20.24 -9.00 12.29
N GLY A 600 -21.16 -9.01 11.34
CA GLY A 600 -22.53 -9.47 11.52
C GLY A 600 -23.50 -8.33 11.88
N THR A 601 -24.32 -7.94 10.90
CA THR A 601 -25.45 -7.01 11.08
C THR A 601 -26.75 -7.69 10.69
N LEU A 602 -27.87 -7.21 11.27
CA LEU A 602 -29.15 -7.91 11.18
C LEU A 602 -29.63 -8.07 9.73
N GLU A 603 -29.38 -7.11 8.86
CA GLU A 603 -29.84 -7.03 7.47
C GLU A 603 -28.70 -7.17 6.45
N ARG A 604 -27.53 -7.66 6.88
CA ARG A 604 -26.31 -7.71 6.04
C ARG A 604 -25.97 -6.34 5.46
N GLU A 605 -25.86 -5.36 6.33
CA GLU A 605 -25.47 -4.00 5.97
C GLU A 605 -24.06 -3.69 6.43
N LEU A 606 -23.38 -2.84 5.69
CA LEU A 606 -22.21 -2.12 6.15
C LEU A 606 -22.68 -0.84 6.85
N ILE A 607 -22.39 -0.72 8.15
CA ILE A 607 -22.74 0.43 8.96
C ILE A 607 -21.45 1.14 9.38
N LEU A 608 -21.32 2.40 9.03
CA LEU A 608 -20.13 3.21 9.31
C LEU A 608 -20.49 4.30 10.33
N ASN A 609 -19.76 4.32 11.42
CA ASN A 609 -19.93 5.30 12.51
C ASN A 609 -18.65 6.14 12.64
N TYR A 610 -18.80 7.41 13.02
CA TYR A 610 -17.71 8.30 13.38
C TYR A 610 -18.16 9.24 14.50
N ASP A 611 -17.42 9.29 15.60
CA ASP A 611 -17.67 10.14 16.79
C ASP A 611 -19.13 10.04 17.30
N GLY A 612 -19.66 8.81 17.33
CA GLY A 612 -21.02 8.51 17.81
C GLY A 612 -22.14 8.83 16.82
N ALA A 613 -21.84 9.25 15.60
CA ALA A 613 -22.79 9.47 14.53
C ALA A 613 -22.66 8.41 13.42
N GLU A 614 -23.79 7.89 12.91
CA GLU A 614 -23.80 7.07 11.69
C GLU A 614 -23.50 7.98 10.49
N VAL A 615 -22.39 7.68 9.78
CA VAL A 615 -21.94 8.45 8.62
C VAL A 615 -22.21 7.76 7.29
N GLY A 616 -22.46 6.44 7.30
CA GLY A 616 -22.81 5.68 6.11
C GLY A 616 -23.51 4.37 6.44
N ARG A 617 -24.40 3.93 5.52
CA ARG A 617 -25.14 2.66 5.60
C ARG A 617 -25.40 2.14 4.21
N LEU A 618 -24.85 0.97 3.88
CA LEU A 618 -24.97 0.33 2.58
C LEU A 618 -25.41 -1.13 2.74
N PRO A 619 -26.42 -1.60 1.97
CA PRO A 619 -26.69 -3.03 1.85
C PRO A 619 -25.51 -3.73 1.18
N MET A 620 -24.97 -4.80 1.78
CA MET A 620 -23.87 -5.59 1.19
C MET A 620 -24.24 -6.14 -0.19
N ALA A 621 -25.50 -6.51 -0.39
CA ALA A 621 -25.99 -6.97 -1.69
C ALA A 621 -25.85 -5.89 -2.79
N PHE A 622 -26.11 -4.62 -2.47
CA PHE A 622 -25.92 -3.54 -3.44
C PHE A 622 -24.44 -3.24 -3.63
N LEU A 623 -23.65 -3.25 -2.55
CA LEU A 623 -22.21 -2.99 -2.61
C LEU A 623 -21.48 -3.99 -3.52
N HIS A 624 -21.80 -5.27 -3.46
CA HIS A 624 -21.08 -6.32 -4.20
C HIS A 624 -21.75 -6.72 -5.52
N ASP A 625 -23.11 -6.73 -5.58
CA ASP A 625 -23.87 -7.20 -6.75
C ASP A 625 -24.57 -6.06 -7.53
N GLY A 626 -24.52 -4.82 -7.03
CA GLY A 626 -25.22 -3.68 -7.62
C GLY A 626 -24.55 -3.08 -8.86
N ILE A 627 -23.29 -3.43 -9.11
CA ILE A 627 -22.54 -2.92 -10.24
C ILE A 627 -23.12 -3.43 -11.58
N PRO A 628 -23.45 -2.55 -12.54
CA PRO A 628 -23.88 -2.98 -13.87
C PRO A 628 -22.74 -3.68 -14.61
N THR A 629 -23.07 -4.75 -15.33
CA THR A 629 -22.09 -5.46 -16.18
C THR A 629 -21.75 -4.62 -17.42
N PRO A 630 -20.50 -4.17 -17.60
CA PRO A 630 -20.14 -3.42 -18.78
C PRO A 630 -20.24 -4.27 -20.05
N GLU A 631 -20.64 -3.65 -21.17
CA GLU A 631 -20.58 -4.25 -22.51
C GLU A 631 -19.41 -3.63 -23.29
N ARG A 632 -18.58 -4.44 -23.93
CA ARG A 632 -17.37 -4.01 -24.66
C ARG A 632 -17.27 -4.69 -26.02
#